data_8b7636329c8f00f85a124004af105969
#
_entry.id   8b7636329c8f00f85a124004af105969
#
_cell.length_a   1.000
_cell.length_b   1.000
_cell.length_c   1.000
_cell.angle_alpha   90.00
_cell.angle_beta   90.00
_cell.angle_gamma   90.00
#
_symmetry.space_group_name_H-M   'P 1'
#
loop_
_entity.id
_entity.type
_entity.pdbx_description
1 polymer ?
#
loop_
_entity_poly.entity_id
_entity_poly.type
_entity_poly.pdbx_seq_one_letter_code
_entity_poly.pdbx_strand_id
1 'polypeptide(L)'
;IRVTMKQLFIAMLFLSLINTSVWAGPFEAGISALDRTHYATAMRAWIDLARDGVPEAQNNVGHLYEQGYGVSQNYTEAMTWYKQAADQGLAEAQHNVGMLYYHGYGVAENQRAATSWFKRAAVQELADSEYMLGLAYHEGKGVELNYQMAKYWFKKAALKAYGNAQFMYAFMLQAGEDGGESKPFEALVWSEVARLNGQPATSDIADIAKLKLDDEQVAEAEQLAAQ
;
A
#
# COMPACT_ATOMS: atom_id res chain seq x y z
N ILE A 1 2.11 -45.89 25.41
CA ILE A 1 2.22 -44.50 25.90
C ILE A 1 1.26 -43.68 25.05
N ARG A 2 0.10 -43.26 25.61
CA ARG A 2 -0.84 -42.37 24.91
C ARG A 2 -0.34 -40.93 25.04
N VAL A 3 0.18 -40.39 23.95
CA VAL A 3 0.51 -38.96 23.85
C VAL A 3 -0.81 -38.18 23.79
N THR A 4 -1.07 -37.30 24.74
CA THR A 4 -2.30 -36.52 24.80
C THR A 4 -2.27 -35.40 23.80
N MET A 5 -3.44 -35.03 23.25
CA MET A 5 -3.58 -33.91 22.28
C MET A 5 -2.94 -32.60 22.79
N LYS A 6 -2.91 -32.36 24.08
CA LYS A 6 -2.20 -31.21 24.70
C LYS A 6 -0.69 -31.25 24.47
N GLN A 7 -0.08 -32.43 24.49
CA GLN A 7 1.37 -32.58 24.27
C GLN A 7 1.74 -32.38 22.78
N LEU A 8 0.84 -32.77 21.86
CA LEU A 8 0.99 -32.48 20.42
C LEU A 8 0.83 -30.98 20.12
N PHE A 9 -0.10 -30.29 20.79
CA PHE A 9 -0.28 -28.85 20.64
C PHE A 9 0.91 -28.03 21.16
N ILE A 10 1.48 -28.46 22.31
CA ILE A 10 2.68 -27.82 22.88
C ILE A 10 3.91 -28.07 21.98
N ALA A 11 4.05 -29.27 21.42
CA ALA A 11 5.13 -29.60 20.49
C ALA A 11 5.01 -28.83 19.17
N MET A 12 3.80 -28.60 18.62
CA MET A 12 3.58 -27.75 17.44
C MET A 12 3.82 -26.26 17.74
N LEU A 13 3.45 -25.76 18.92
CA LEU A 13 3.77 -24.38 19.33
C LEU A 13 5.29 -24.17 19.53
N PHE A 14 6.01 -25.14 20.06
CA PHE A 14 7.46 -25.06 20.19
C PHE A 14 8.18 -25.17 18.85
N LEU A 15 7.69 -25.96 17.88
CA LEU A 15 8.24 -26.05 16.53
C LEU A 15 8.00 -24.76 15.73
N SER A 16 6.88 -24.08 15.91
CA SER A 16 6.62 -22.77 15.28
C SER A 16 7.48 -21.64 15.88
N LEU A 17 7.73 -21.68 17.20
CA LEU A 17 8.59 -20.69 17.88
C LEU A 17 10.08 -20.87 17.58
N ILE A 18 10.54 -22.11 17.32
CA ILE A 18 11.95 -22.38 16.99
C ILE A 18 12.26 -21.97 15.55
N ASN A 19 11.31 -22.11 14.61
CA ASN A 19 11.53 -21.68 13.22
C ASN A 19 11.57 -20.15 13.06
N THR A 20 10.77 -19.39 13.79
CA THR A 20 10.77 -17.92 13.69
C THR A 20 12.05 -17.28 14.23
N SER A 21 12.69 -17.87 15.26
CA SER A 21 13.90 -17.30 15.87
C SER A 21 15.18 -17.53 15.06
N VAL A 22 15.23 -18.58 14.25
CA VAL A 22 16.42 -18.87 13.39
C VAL A 22 16.51 -17.89 12.22
N TRP A 23 15.38 -17.38 11.74
CA TRP A 23 15.28 -16.45 10.60
C TRP A 23 15.32 -14.98 11.00
N ALA A 24 14.92 -14.64 12.24
CA ALA A 24 14.87 -13.26 12.70
C ALA A 24 16.23 -12.56 12.64
N GLY A 25 17.32 -13.21 13.02
CA GLY A 25 18.64 -12.59 13.04
C GLY A 25 19.18 -12.13 11.68
N PRO A 26 19.20 -12.97 10.63
CA PRO A 26 19.63 -12.57 9.30
C PRO A 26 18.68 -11.55 8.66
N PHE A 27 17.37 -11.69 8.87
CA PHE A 27 16.39 -10.76 8.31
C PHE A 27 16.55 -9.37 8.91
N GLU A 28 16.62 -9.26 10.25
CA GLU A 28 16.84 -8.00 10.97
C GLU A 28 18.21 -7.38 10.67
N ALA A 29 19.23 -8.21 10.45
CA ALA A 29 20.54 -7.72 10.01
C ALA A 29 20.46 -7.05 8.64
N GLY A 30 19.63 -7.57 7.74
CA GLY A 30 19.36 -6.98 6.44
C GLY A 30 18.64 -5.63 6.56
N ILE A 31 17.61 -5.52 7.40
CA ILE A 31 16.91 -4.25 7.68
C ILE A 31 17.89 -3.22 8.23
N SER A 32 18.67 -3.58 9.26
CA SER A 32 19.66 -2.68 9.84
C SER A 32 20.75 -2.23 8.85
N ALA A 33 21.11 -3.09 7.89
CA ALA A 33 22.05 -2.75 6.83
C ALA A 33 21.42 -1.80 5.80
N LEU A 34 20.14 -1.99 5.45
CA LEU A 34 19.39 -1.12 4.56
C LEU A 34 19.27 0.29 5.15
N ASP A 35 18.90 0.41 6.43
CA ASP A 35 18.76 1.69 7.14
C ASP A 35 20.08 2.49 7.15
N ARG A 36 21.21 1.77 7.15
CA ARG A 36 22.55 2.37 7.07
C ARG A 36 23.07 2.52 5.64
N THR A 37 22.24 2.30 4.64
CA THR A 37 22.62 2.31 3.21
C THR A 37 23.72 1.31 2.81
N HIS A 38 23.92 0.28 3.64
CA HIS A 38 24.88 -0.81 3.36
C HIS A 38 24.23 -1.90 2.49
N TYR A 39 23.81 -1.53 1.29
CA TYR A 39 22.95 -2.33 0.41
C TYR A 39 23.52 -3.70 0.05
N ALA A 40 24.85 -3.80 -0.21
CA ALA A 40 25.49 -5.09 -0.48
C ALA A 40 25.45 -6.03 0.74
N THR A 41 25.42 -5.48 1.95
CA THR A 41 25.26 -6.27 3.18
C THR A 41 23.80 -6.71 3.35
N ALA A 42 22.83 -5.83 3.07
CA ALA A 42 21.42 -6.18 3.05
C ALA A 42 21.13 -7.30 2.03
N MET A 43 21.68 -7.19 0.81
CA MET A 43 21.55 -8.24 -0.19
C MET A 43 22.09 -9.59 0.32
N ARG A 44 23.30 -9.61 0.90
CA ARG A 44 23.88 -10.86 1.45
C ARG A 44 23.05 -11.45 2.59
N ALA A 45 22.43 -10.60 3.40
CA ALA A 45 21.58 -11.06 4.50
C ALA A 45 20.27 -11.69 4.01
N TRP A 46 19.70 -11.18 2.91
CA TRP A 46 18.38 -11.61 2.44
C TRP A 46 18.41 -12.64 1.32
N ILE A 47 19.47 -12.73 0.52
CA ILE A 47 19.45 -13.56 -0.70
C ILE A 47 19.25 -15.06 -0.40
N ASP A 48 19.86 -15.57 0.67
CA ASP A 48 19.68 -16.97 1.04
C ASP A 48 18.30 -17.23 1.63
N LEU A 49 17.78 -16.30 2.48
CA LEU A 49 16.40 -16.35 2.96
C LEU A 49 15.38 -16.32 1.81
N ALA A 50 15.62 -15.48 0.81
CA ALA A 50 14.76 -15.38 -0.37
C ALA A 50 14.78 -16.68 -1.22
N ARG A 51 15.95 -17.32 -1.37
CA ARG A 51 16.09 -18.62 -2.02
C ARG A 51 15.41 -19.75 -1.25
N ASP A 52 15.40 -19.65 0.09
CA ASP A 52 14.70 -20.58 0.97
C ASP A 52 13.18 -20.32 1.00
N GLY A 53 12.71 -19.33 0.25
CA GLY A 53 11.29 -19.08 0.02
C GLY A 53 10.64 -18.10 1.00
N VAL A 54 11.40 -17.37 1.84
CA VAL A 54 10.84 -16.37 2.76
C VAL A 54 10.30 -15.18 1.97
N PRO A 55 8.98 -14.93 1.97
CA PRO A 55 8.35 -13.95 1.08
C PRO A 55 8.80 -12.51 1.33
N GLU A 56 9.02 -12.11 2.59
CA GLU A 56 9.52 -10.79 2.94
C GLU A 56 10.96 -10.57 2.42
N ALA A 57 11.80 -11.60 2.50
CA ALA A 57 13.15 -11.55 1.94
C ALA A 57 13.12 -11.49 0.41
N GLN A 58 12.24 -12.24 -0.24
CA GLN A 58 12.03 -12.17 -1.69
C GLN A 58 11.60 -10.77 -2.11
N ASN A 59 10.64 -10.17 -1.40
CA ASN A 59 10.21 -8.80 -1.66
C ASN A 59 11.36 -7.80 -1.49
N ASN A 60 12.15 -7.93 -0.43
CA ASN A 60 13.28 -7.03 -0.19
C ASN A 60 14.39 -7.19 -1.23
N VAL A 61 14.71 -8.41 -1.66
CA VAL A 61 15.65 -8.67 -2.76
C VAL A 61 15.13 -8.07 -4.07
N GLY A 62 13.83 -8.21 -4.35
CA GLY A 62 13.16 -7.56 -5.48
C GLY A 62 13.36 -6.05 -5.45
N HIS A 63 13.17 -5.41 -4.30
CA HIS A 63 13.38 -3.98 -4.12
C HIS A 63 14.84 -3.55 -4.36
N LEU A 64 15.83 -4.33 -3.88
CA LEU A 64 17.23 -4.03 -4.16
C LEU A 64 17.54 -4.06 -5.67
N TYR A 65 16.97 -5.01 -6.41
CA TYR A 65 17.11 -5.06 -7.88
C TYR A 65 16.34 -3.91 -8.57
N GLU A 66 15.16 -3.57 -8.10
CA GLU A 66 14.36 -2.46 -8.65
C GLU A 66 15.09 -1.13 -8.54
N GLN A 67 15.69 -0.86 -7.38
CA GLN A 67 16.39 0.42 -7.11
C GLN A 67 17.85 0.41 -7.56
N GLY A 68 18.44 -0.75 -7.88
CA GLY A 68 19.87 -0.88 -8.13
C GLY A 68 20.71 -0.72 -6.85
N TYR A 69 20.18 -1.08 -5.70
CA TYR A 69 20.83 -0.93 -4.42
C TYR A 69 21.77 -2.10 -4.14
N GLY A 70 23.10 -1.86 -4.21
CA GLY A 70 24.15 -2.85 -4.02
C GLY A 70 24.28 -3.89 -5.14
N VAL A 71 23.46 -3.78 -6.16
CA VAL A 71 23.45 -4.56 -7.42
C VAL A 71 23.11 -3.65 -8.58
N SER A 72 23.38 -4.07 -9.82
CA SER A 72 22.89 -3.34 -10.99
C SER A 72 21.35 -3.38 -11.04
N GLN A 73 20.71 -2.24 -11.31
CA GLN A 73 19.27 -2.16 -11.49
C GLN A 73 18.79 -3.16 -12.54
N ASN A 74 17.79 -3.95 -12.18
CA ASN A 74 17.21 -4.96 -13.07
C ASN A 74 15.75 -5.23 -12.73
N TYR A 75 14.83 -4.59 -13.45
CA TYR A 75 13.41 -4.74 -13.25
C TYR A 75 12.87 -6.15 -13.55
N THR A 76 13.54 -6.91 -14.45
CA THR A 76 13.15 -8.30 -14.74
C THR A 76 13.46 -9.22 -13.56
N GLU A 77 14.63 -9.04 -12.93
CA GLU A 77 14.97 -9.73 -11.69
C GLU A 77 14.03 -9.30 -10.55
N ALA A 78 13.78 -8.00 -10.42
CA ALA A 78 12.82 -7.48 -9.43
C ALA A 78 11.44 -8.13 -9.59
N MET A 79 10.91 -8.18 -10.83
CA MET A 79 9.63 -8.85 -11.13
C MET A 79 9.65 -10.32 -10.71
N THR A 80 10.76 -11.02 -10.96
CA THR A 80 10.88 -12.45 -10.61
C THR A 80 10.76 -12.66 -9.11
N TRP A 81 11.50 -11.86 -8.32
CA TRP A 81 11.47 -11.97 -6.87
C TRP A 81 10.15 -11.49 -6.25
N TYR A 82 9.63 -10.35 -6.70
CA TYR A 82 8.33 -9.87 -6.26
C TYR A 82 7.22 -10.86 -6.56
N LYS A 83 7.25 -11.50 -7.75
CA LYS A 83 6.22 -12.46 -8.12
C LYS A 83 6.24 -13.70 -7.24
N GLN A 84 7.42 -14.20 -6.85
CA GLN A 84 7.54 -15.32 -5.91
C GLN A 84 6.90 -14.99 -4.55
N ALA A 85 7.15 -13.80 -4.00
CA ALA A 85 6.55 -13.34 -2.76
C ALA A 85 5.03 -13.09 -2.90
N ALA A 86 4.62 -12.47 -4.01
CA ALA A 86 3.22 -12.17 -4.31
C ALA A 86 2.35 -13.41 -4.48
N ASP A 87 2.91 -14.46 -5.08
CA ASP A 87 2.21 -15.75 -5.25
C ASP A 87 2.06 -16.50 -3.91
N GLN A 88 2.89 -16.20 -2.91
CA GLN A 88 2.74 -16.64 -1.53
C GLN A 88 1.74 -15.79 -0.72
N GLY A 89 1.23 -14.70 -1.30
CA GLY A 89 0.20 -13.87 -0.70
C GLY A 89 0.68 -12.57 -0.06
N LEU A 90 1.99 -12.26 -0.09
CA LEU A 90 2.50 -11.02 0.51
C LEU A 90 1.92 -9.79 -0.21
N ALA A 91 1.19 -8.94 0.54
CA ALA A 91 0.45 -7.81 -0.02
C ALA A 91 1.37 -6.76 -0.65
N GLU A 92 2.49 -6.43 -0.02
CA GLU A 92 3.49 -5.50 -0.52
C GLU A 92 4.08 -5.97 -1.85
N ALA A 93 4.38 -7.27 -1.95
CA ALA A 93 4.88 -7.85 -3.19
C ALA A 93 3.82 -7.84 -4.30
N GLN A 94 2.56 -8.10 -3.98
CA GLN A 94 1.44 -7.98 -4.92
C GLN A 94 1.32 -6.53 -5.43
N HIS A 95 1.44 -5.55 -4.54
CA HIS A 95 1.50 -4.14 -4.93
C HIS A 95 2.67 -3.87 -5.89
N ASN A 96 3.87 -4.31 -5.55
CA ASN A 96 5.07 -4.09 -6.35
C ASN A 96 4.96 -4.72 -7.74
N VAL A 97 4.43 -5.95 -7.85
CA VAL A 97 4.13 -6.57 -9.15
C VAL A 97 3.13 -5.72 -9.94
N GLY A 98 2.10 -5.19 -9.28
CA GLY A 98 1.14 -4.27 -9.87
C GLY A 98 1.81 -3.02 -10.43
N MET A 99 2.72 -2.40 -9.67
CA MET A 99 3.47 -1.22 -10.10
C MET A 99 4.37 -1.48 -11.31
N LEU A 100 5.05 -2.64 -11.36
CA LEU A 100 5.86 -3.00 -12.52
C LEU A 100 5.00 -3.16 -13.79
N TYR A 101 3.81 -3.75 -13.71
CA TYR A 101 2.86 -3.80 -14.82
C TYR A 101 2.28 -2.43 -15.18
N TYR A 102 2.03 -1.58 -14.18
CA TYR A 102 1.49 -0.24 -14.37
C TYR A 102 2.43 0.66 -15.18
N HIS A 103 3.73 0.59 -14.90
CA HIS A 103 4.76 1.38 -15.58
C HIS A 103 5.41 0.68 -16.78
N GLY A 104 5.21 -0.61 -16.96
CA GLY A 104 5.92 -1.40 -17.99
C GLY A 104 7.40 -1.62 -17.64
N TYR A 105 7.77 -1.68 -16.37
CA TYR A 105 9.15 -1.87 -15.92
C TYR A 105 9.52 -3.35 -15.91
N GLY A 106 10.46 -3.77 -16.76
CA GLY A 106 10.89 -5.15 -16.91
C GLY A 106 9.86 -6.09 -17.56
N VAL A 107 8.66 -5.59 -17.83
CA VAL A 107 7.55 -6.27 -18.53
C VAL A 107 6.81 -5.27 -19.41
N ALA A 108 6.02 -5.74 -20.36
CA ALA A 108 5.13 -4.85 -21.11
C ALA A 108 4.08 -4.21 -20.18
N GLU A 109 3.83 -2.91 -20.36
CA GLU A 109 2.76 -2.21 -19.64
C GLU A 109 1.42 -2.94 -19.83
N ASN A 110 0.73 -3.17 -18.72
CA ASN A 110 -0.56 -3.85 -18.73
C ASN A 110 -1.43 -3.38 -17.55
N GLN A 111 -2.28 -2.40 -17.82
CA GLN A 111 -3.15 -1.79 -16.81
C GLN A 111 -4.15 -2.79 -16.20
N ARG A 112 -4.62 -3.77 -16.97
CA ARG A 112 -5.53 -4.82 -16.47
C ARG A 112 -4.80 -5.75 -15.50
N ALA A 113 -3.58 -6.16 -15.82
CA ALA A 113 -2.76 -6.97 -14.93
C ALA A 113 -2.41 -6.17 -13.66
N ALA A 114 -1.99 -4.92 -13.79
CA ALA A 114 -1.70 -4.03 -12.66
C ALA A 114 -2.89 -3.94 -11.70
N THR A 115 -4.07 -3.61 -12.22
CA THR A 115 -5.30 -3.47 -11.40
C THR A 115 -5.70 -4.78 -10.73
N SER A 116 -5.49 -5.93 -11.40
CA SER A 116 -5.73 -7.25 -10.79
C SER A 116 -4.82 -7.50 -9.59
N TRP A 117 -3.55 -7.12 -9.69
CA TRP A 117 -2.60 -7.25 -8.59
C TRP A 117 -2.88 -6.26 -7.46
N PHE A 118 -3.19 -4.99 -7.77
CA PHE A 118 -3.63 -4.02 -6.76
C PHE A 118 -4.87 -4.50 -6.00
N LYS A 119 -5.84 -5.12 -6.69
CA LYS A 119 -7.02 -5.67 -6.03
C LYS A 119 -6.67 -6.78 -5.02
N ARG A 120 -5.71 -7.65 -5.35
CA ARG A 120 -5.26 -8.71 -4.42
C ARG A 120 -4.63 -8.12 -3.15
N ALA A 121 -3.82 -7.07 -3.28
CA ALA A 121 -3.20 -6.38 -2.16
C ALA A 121 -4.22 -5.51 -1.38
N ALA A 122 -5.14 -4.83 -2.07
CA ALA A 122 -6.15 -3.97 -1.46
C ALA A 122 -7.16 -4.74 -0.60
N VAL A 123 -7.48 -5.99 -0.95
CA VAL A 123 -8.33 -6.85 -0.09
C VAL A 123 -7.62 -7.30 1.19
N GLN A 124 -6.30 -7.19 1.24
CA GLN A 124 -5.46 -7.35 2.42
C GLN A 124 -5.22 -6.01 3.15
N GLU A 125 -5.97 -4.99 2.76
CA GLU A 125 -5.98 -3.68 3.41
C GLU A 125 -4.70 -2.86 3.24
N LEU A 126 -3.87 -3.12 2.22
CA LEU A 126 -2.70 -2.30 1.90
C LEU A 126 -3.17 -0.96 1.31
N ALA A 127 -2.93 0.14 2.03
CA ALA A 127 -3.44 1.48 1.69
C ALA A 127 -2.95 1.98 0.31
N ASP A 128 -1.68 1.71 -0.03
CA ASP A 128 -1.10 2.05 -1.34
C ASP A 128 -1.90 1.40 -2.48
N SER A 129 -2.26 0.12 -2.32
CA SER A 129 -3.02 -0.61 -3.32
C SER A 129 -4.50 -0.22 -3.34
N GLU A 130 -5.09 0.14 -2.20
CA GLU A 130 -6.43 0.72 -2.14
C GLU A 130 -6.47 2.05 -2.93
N TYR A 131 -5.46 2.91 -2.75
CA TYR A 131 -5.33 4.15 -3.50
C TYR A 131 -5.17 3.90 -5.01
N MET A 132 -4.26 3.00 -5.41
CA MET A 132 -4.06 2.65 -6.83
C MET A 132 -5.32 2.06 -7.47
N LEU A 133 -6.07 1.27 -6.71
CA LEU A 133 -7.35 0.72 -7.17
C LEU A 133 -8.42 1.82 -7.30
N GLY A 134 -8.43 2.80 -6.39
CA GLY A 134 -9.24 4.01 -6.49
C GLY A 134 -8.96 4.78 -7.78
N LEU A 135 -7.68 5.01 -8.10
CA LEU A 135 -7.26 5.65 -9.36
C LEU A 135 -7.68 4.84 -10.59
N ALA A 136 -7.50 3.51 -10.55
CA ALA A 136 -7.89 2.64 -11.67
C ALA A 136 -9.39 2.77 -11.99
N TYR A 137 -10.26 2.79 -10.99
CA TYR A 137 -11.70 3.01 -11.18
C TYR A 137 -12.05 4.44 -11.55
N HIS A 138 -11.34 5.44 -11.05
CA HIS A 138 -11.55 6.85 -11.37
C HIS A 138 -11.19 7.19 -12.82
N GLU A 139 -10.14 6.57 -13.34
CA GLU A 139 -9.64 6.80 -14.69
C GLU A 139 -10.11 5.77 -15.73
N GLY A 140 -10.74 4.67 -15.29
CA GLY A 140 -11.11 3.56 -16.17
C GLY A 140 -9.90 2.78 -16.70
N LYS A 141 -8.78 2.77 -15.98
CA LYS A 141 -7.54 2.09 -16.38
C LYS A 141 -7.51 0.65 -15.90
N GLY A 142 -7.58 -0.29 -16.83
CA GLY A 142 -7.57 -1.73 -16.53
C GLY A 142 -8.88 -2.29 -15.99
N VAL A 143 -9.82 -1.43 -15.62
CA VAL A 143 -11.20 -1.72 -15.20
C VAL A 143 -12.14 -0.72 -15.85
N GLU A 144 -13.43 -1.01 -15.84
CA GLU A 144 -14.45 -0.05 -16.25
C GLU A 144 -14.50 1.15 -15.29
N LEU A 145 -14.62 2.37 -15.85
CA LEU A 145 -14.73 3.60 -15.08
C LEU A 145 -15.92 3.52 -14.13
N ASN A 146 -15.66 3.78 -12.86
CA ASN A 146 -16.69 3.72 -11.82
C ASN A 146 -16.33 4.62 -10.63
N TYR A 147 -16.91 5.83 -10.60
CA TYR A 147 -16.65 6.82 -9.55
C TYR A 147 -17.13 6.38 -8.17
N GLN A 148 -18.17 5.55 -8.06
CA GLN A 148 -18.62 5.03 -6.77
C GLN A 148 -17.58 4.07 -6.17
N MET A 149 -17.01 3.18 -7.02
CA MET A 149 -15.92 2.30 -6.61
C MET A 149 -14.63 3.09 -6.32
N ALA A 150 -14.32 4.10 -7.11
CA ALA A 150 -13.18 4.99 -6.85
C ALA A 150 -13.29 5.64 -5.47
N LYS A 151 -14.43 6.27 -5.17
CA LYS A 151 -14.72 6.91 -3.89
C LYS A 151 -14.64 5.92 -2.72
N TYR A 152 -15.17 4.71 -2.89
CA TYR A 152 -15.07 3.64 -1.88
C TYR A 152 -13.61 3.31 -1.53
N TRP A 153 -12.76 3.11 -2.54
CA TRP A 153 -11.36 2.72 -2.33
C TRP A 153 -10.52 3.89 -1.80
N PHE A 154 -10.73 5.11 -2.31
CA PHE A 154 -10.08 6.30 -1.75
C PHE A 154 -10.45 6.51 -0.29
N LYS A 155 -11.73 6.33 0.09
CA LYS A 155 -12.16 6.42 1.49
C LYS A 155 -11.42 5.40 2.38
N LYS A 156 -11.29 4.14 1.92
CA LYS A 156 -10.57 3.11 2.69
C LYS A 156 -9.12 3.49 2.95
N ALA A 157 -8.39 3.94 1.92
CA ALA A 157 -7.02 4.39 2.07
C ALA A 157 -6.90 5.69 2.89
N ALA A 158 -7.84 6.62 2.73
CA ALA A 158 -7.90 7.88 3.48
C ALA A 158 -8.02 7.65 4.99
N LEU A 159 -8.85 6.69 5.41
CA LEU A 159 -9.02 6.28 6.81
C LEU A 159 -7.75 5.69 7.43
N LYS A 160 -6.79 5.27 6.61
CA LYS A 160 -5.45 4.79 7.02
C LYS A 160 -4.39 5.89 6.97
N ALA A 161 -4.82 7.15 6.96
CA ALA A 161 -3.96 8.32 6.86
C ALA A 161 -3.11 8.40 5.57
N TYR A 162 -3.53 7.73 4.47
CA TYR A 162 -2.85 7.84 3.19
C TYR A 162 -3.18 9.20 2.54
N GLY A 163 -2.23 10.14 2.58
CA GLY A 163 -2.46 11.55 2.27
C GLY A 163 -3.04 11.79 0.87
N ASN A 164 -2.51 11.11 -0.17
CA ASN A 164 -3.04 11.24 -1.53
C ASN A 164 -4.49 10.75 -1.65
N ALA A 165 -4.86 9.72 -0.89
CA ALA A 165 -6.23 9.23 -0.86
C ALA A 165 -7.16 10.19 -0.11
N GLN A 166 -6.69 10.84 0.95
CA GLN A 166 -7.44 11.89 1.66
C GLN A 166 -7.75 13.05 0.72
N PHE A 167 -6.75 13.48 -0.08
CA PHE A 167 -6.95 14.50 -1.11
C PHE A 167 -7.98 14.06 -2.15
N MET A 168 -7.83 12.88 -2.75
CA MET A 168 -8.75 12.38 -3.77
C MET A 168 -10.17 12.18 -3.24
N TYR A 169 -10.30 11.72 -2.00
CA TYR A 169 -11.59 11.56 -1.36
C TYR A 169 -12.29 12.91 -1.10
N ALA A 170 -11.55 13.91 -0.61
CA ALA A 170 -12.04 15.28 -0.45
C ALA A 170 -12.48 15.88 -1.80
N PHE A 171 -11.67 15.69 -2.84
CA PHE A 171 -11.97 16.14 -4.21
C PHE A 171 -13.29 15.55 -4.71
N MET A 172 -13.47 14.24 -4.61
CA MET A 172 -14.69 13.56 -5.06
C MET A 172 -15.93 13.98 -4.27
N LEU A 173 -15.80 14.26 -2.97
CA LEU A 173 -16.88 14.78 -2.14
C LEU A 173 -17.28 16.21 -2.58
N GLN A 174 -16.28 17.04 -2.89
CA GLN A 174 -16.53 18.41 -3.36
C GLN A 174 -17.17 18.43 -4.75
N ALA A 175 -16.68 17.58 -5.66
CA ALA A 175 -17.14 17.54 -7.05
C ALA A 175 -18.50 16.85 -7.23
N GLY A 176 -18.87 15.90 -6.34
CA GLY A 176 -20.07 15.08 -6.49
C GLY A 176 -19.94 14.06 -7.66
N GLU A 177 -18.72 13.63 -7.99
CA GLU A 177 -18.44 12.82 -9.19
C GLU A 177 -19.09 11.43 -9.18
N ASP A 178 -19.48 10.91 -8.03
CA ASP A 178 -20.17 9.62 -7.91
C ASP A 178 -21.66 9.65 -8.33
N GLY A 179 -22.08 10.74 -8.95
CA GLY A 179 -23.47 10.99 -9.34
C GLY A 179 -24.37 11.51 -8.21
N GLY A 180 -23.75 11.83 -7.06
CA GLY A 180 -24.39 12.47 -5.92
C GLY A 180 -24.27 13.99 -5.95
N GLU A 181 -24.83 14.63 -4.92
CA GLU A 181 -24.63 16.06 -4.68
C GLU A 181 -23.26 16.32 -4.05
N SER A 182 -22.70 17.52 -4.30
CA SER A 182 -21.50 18.01 -3.61
C SER A 182 -21.74 18.02 -2.09
N LYS A 183 -20.73 17.58 -1.34
CA LYS A 183 -20.73 17.50 0.12
C LYS A 183 -19.66 18.41 0.72
N PRO A 184 -19.90 19.74 0.72
CA PRO A 184 -18.86 20.70 1.09
C PRO A 184 -18.35 20.55 2.52
N PHE A 185 -19.22 20.20 3.49
CA PHE A 185 -18.82 19.99 4.89
C PHE A 185 -17.81 18.83 5.01
N GLU A 186 -18.15 17.66 4.49
CA GLU A 186 -17.25 16.49 4.53
C GLU A 186 -16.00 16.72 3.66
N ALA A 187 -16.12 17.44 2.54
CA ALA A 187 -14.97 17.79 1.70
C ALA A 187 -14.01 18.72 2.46
N LEU A 188 -14.50 19.69 3.22
CA LEU A 188 -13.69 20.55 4.07
C LEU A 188 -12.99 19.75 5.17
N VAL A 189 -13.71 18.87 5.89
CA VAL A 189 -13.12 18.01 6.91
C VAL A 189 -11.94 17.22 6.34
N TRP A 190 -12.16 16.51 5.23
CA TRP A 190 -11.10 15.66 4.64
C TRP A 190 -9.97 16.45 4.00
N SER A 191 -10.21 17.64 3.46
CA SER A 191 -9.14 18.51 2.96
C SER A 191 -8.26 19.04 4.11
N GLU A 192 -8.86 19.38 5.26
CA GLU A 192 -8.11 19.79 6.45
C GLU A 192 -7.31 18.61 7.06
N VAL A 193 -7.90 17.41 7.13
CA VAL A 193 -7.19 16.19 7.54
C VAL A 193 -5.98 15.94 6.63
N ALA A 194 -6.16 16.03 5.31
CA ALA A 194 -5.07 15.85 4.36
C ALA A 194 -3.98 16.93 4.52
N ARG A 195 -4.38 18.19 4.74
CA ARG A 195 -3.45 19.30 5.01
C ARG A 195 -2.63 19.06 6.27
N LEU A 196 -3.27 18.62 7.36
CA LEU A 196 -2.59 18.29 8.62
C LEU A 196 -1.61 17.11 8.44
N ASN A 197 -1.89 16.21 7.52
CA ASN A 197 -1.01 15.10 7.13
C ASN A 197 0.02 15.47 6.03
N GLY A 198 0.22 16.76 5.77
CA GLY A 198 1.29 17.24 4.91
C GLY A 198 0.95 17.29 3.41
N GLN A 199 -0.34 17.35 3.04
CA GLN A 199 -0.81 17.51 1.66
C GLN A 199 -1.24 18.97 1.39
N PRO A 200 -0.35 19.85 0.93
CA PRO A 200 -0.65 21.27 0.74
C PRO A 200 -1.63 21.54 -0.42
N ALA A 201 -1.74 20.64 -1.39
CA ALA A 201 -2.61 20.80 -2.57
C ALA A 201 -4.12 20.79 -2.26
N THR A 202 -4.52 20.62 -0.99
CA THR A 202 -5.92 20.61 -0.57
C THR A 202 -6.54 21.99 -0.37
N SER A 203 -5.74 23.07 -0.43
CA SER A 203 -6.22 24.44 -0.20
C SER A 203 -7.40 24.82 -1.11
N ASP A 204 -7.31 24.52 -2.41
CA ASP A 204 -8.35 24.88 -3.37
C ASP A 204 -9.67 24.15 -3.09
N ILE A 205 -9.62 22.90 -2.64
CA ILE A 205 -10.81 22.14 -2.23
C ILE A 205 -11.44 22.77 -1.01
N ALA A 206 -10.63 23.11 0.01
CA ALA A 206 -11.08 23.76 1.23
C ALA A 206 -11.73 25.13 0.92
N ASP A 207 -11.11 25.96 0.10
CA ASP A 207 -11.60 27.27 -0.26
C ASP A 207 -12.96 27.18 -1.00
N ILE A 208 -13.08 26.27 -1.96
CA ILE A 208 -14.37 26.04 -2.67
C ILE A 208 -15.44 25.52 -1.69
N ALA A 209 -15.09 24.64 -0.76
CA ALA A 209 -16.02 24.12 0.24
C ALA A 209 -16.52 25.22 1.17
N LYS A 210 -15.62 26.08 1.67
CA LYS A 210 -15.95 27.23 2.55
C LYS A 210 -16.92 28.23 1.91
N LEU A 211 -16.90 28.39 0.59
CA LEU A 211 -17.88 29.26 -0.11
C LEU A 211 -19.34 28.78 -0.01
N LYS A 212 -19.56 27.53 0.35
CA LYS A 212 -20.88 26.88 0.45
C LYS A 212 -21.34 26.64 1.89
N LEU A 213 -20.54 27.04 2.88
CA LEU A 213 -20.73 26.80 4.30
C LEU A 213 -20.85 28.14 5.03
N ASP A 214 -21.55 28.16 6.15
CA ASP A 214 -21.52 29.28 7.09
C ASP A 214 -20.32 29.17 8.06
N ASP A 215 -20.05 30.24 8.82
CA ASP A 215 -18.89 30.32 9.72
C ASP A 215 -18.94 29.23 10.82
N GLU A 216 -20.12 28.82 11.29
CA GLU A 216 -20.29 27.78 12.31
C GLU A 216 -19.91 26.42 11.73
N GLN A 217 -20.38 26.10 10.54
CA GLN A 217 -20.05 24.87 9.83
C GLN A 217 -18.56 24.77 9.48
N VAL A 218 -17.93 25.89 9.09
CA VAL A 218 -16.48 25.93 8.85
C VAL A 218 -15.71 25.64 10.13
N ALA A 219 -16.06 26.29 11.24
CA ALA A 219 -15.39 26.08 12.52
C ALA A 219 -15.56 24.63 13.03
N GLU A 220 -16.77 24.06 12.88
CA GLU A 220 -17.04 22.66 13.24
C GLU A 220 -16.21 21.69 12.40
N ALA A 221 -16.13 21.90 11.07
CA ALA A 221 -15.37 21.05 10.18
C ALA A 221 -13.85 21.08 10.51
N GLU A 222 -13.30 22.27 10.77
CA GLU A 222 -11.89 22.44 11.16
C GLU A 222 -11.59 21.77 12.52
N GLN A 223 -12.54 21.88 13.48
CA GLN A 223 -12.42 21.21 14.77
C GLN A 223 -12.47 19.68 14.62
N LEU A 224 -13.36 19.16 13.78
CA LEU A 224 -13.52 17.72 13.55
C LEU A 224 -12.26 17.13 12.88
N ALA A 225 -11.65 17.86 11.96
CA ALA A 225 -10.43 17.44 11.28
C ALA A 225 -9.21 17.32 12.22
N ALA A 226 -9.22 18.05 13.35
CA ALA A 226 -8.13 18.07 14.33
C ALA A 226 -8.24 16.94 15.40
N GLN A 227 -9.30 16.14 15.40
CA GLN A 227 -9.52 15.01 16.32
C GLN A 227 -8.93 13.71 15.78
#